data_91f7d10c62b261da56e04afca66fa1c2
#
_entry.id   91f7d10c62b261da56e04afca66fa1c2
#
_cell.length_a   1.000
_cell.length_b   1.000
_cell.length_c   1.000
_cell.angle_alpha   90.00
_cell.angle_beta   90.00
_cell.angle_gamma   90.00
#
_symmetry.space_group_name_H-M   'P 1'
#
loop_
_entity.id
_entity.type
_entity.pdbx_description
1 polymer ?
#
loop_
_entity_poly.entity_id
_entity_poly.type
_entity_poly.pdbx_seq_one_letter_code
_entity_poly.pdbx_strand_id
1 'polypeptide(L)'
;MPAPATPVMSAPEVSAYLDEVFPQIRENGDDISVLDVTPGSALVRLNADVKHLRPGGTVSGPTLFMLADLGAYAVILAHIGRVALAVTTNLNINFLMKPEPGPLDATATILKLGKRLVVTDIAIHDSGGELVAHATATYSIPPRV
;
A
#
# COMPACT_ATOMS: atom_id res chain seq x y z
N MET A 1 21.02 14.70 1.80
CA MET A 1 19.84 13.81 1.86
C MET A 1 19.82 13.08 3.19
N PRO A 2 18.73 13.14 3.92
CA PRO A 2 18.65 12.31 5.11
C PRO A 2 18.68 10.84 4.73
N ALA A 3 19.22 10.01 5.60
CA ALA A 3 19.20 8.57 5.40
C ALA A 3 17.74 8.07 5.42
N PRO A 4 17.41 6.99 4.67
CA PRO A 4 16.10 6.37 4.78
C PRO A 4 15.80 5.97 6.22
N ALA A 5 14.53 6.05 6.61
CA ALA A 5 14.10 5.60 7.94
C ALA A 5 14.37 4.10 8.07
N THR A 6 14.70 3.67 9.29
CA THR A 6 14.89 2.24 9.58
C THR A 6 13.55 1.63 9.96
N PRO A 7 13.13 0.55 9.30
CA PRO A 7 11.87 -0.11 9.66
C PRO A 7 11.97 -0.77 11.04
N VAL A 8 10.85 -0.77 11.74
CA VAL A 8 10.70 -1.40 13.06
C VAL A 8 9.90 -2.70 12.99
N MET A 9 9.32 -3.00 11.84
CA MET A 9 8.60 -4.24 11.58
C MET A 9 9.04 -4.84 10.25
N SER A 10 9.19 -6.16 10.22
CA SER A 10 9.46 -6.90 8.98
C SER A 10 8.20 -7.08 8.15
N ALA A 11 8.34 -7.53 6.91
CA ALA A 11 7.18 -7.85 6.07
C ALA A 11 6.24 -8.88 6.73
N PRO A 12 6.72 -10.02 7.27
CA PRO A 12 5.84 -10.93 7.99
C PRO A 12 5.14 -10.30 9.19
N GLU A 13 5.83 -9.43 9.94
CA GLU A 13 5.23 -8.76 11.09
C GLU A 13 4.14 -7.79 10.68
N VAL A 14 4.34 -7.02 9.60
CA VAL A 14 3.31 -6.11 9.07
C VAL A 14 2.11 -6.92 8.59
N SER A 15 2.34 -8.01 7.85
CA SER A 15 1.26 -8.88 7.36
C SER A 15 0.43 -9.45 8.53
N ALA A 16 1.09 -9.95 9.57
CA ALA A 16 0.40 -10.50 10.73
C ALA A 16 -0.40 -9.43 11.46
N TYR A 17 0.16 -8.23 11.59
CA TYR A 17 -0.54 -7.13 12.23
C TYR A 17 -1.77 -6.67 11.43
N LEU A 18 -1.66 -6.62 10.10
CA LEU A 18 -2.80 -6.30 9.24
C LEU A 18 -3.92 -7.33 9.39
N ASP A 19 -3.58 -8.61 9.47
CA ASP A 19 -4.58 -9.66 9.69
C ASP A 19 -5.29 -9.51 11.03
N GLU A 20 -4.58 -9.01 12.04
CA GLU A 20 -5.14 -8.78 13.37
C GLU A 20 -6.07 -7.56 13.42
N VAL A 21 -5.62 -6.41 12.87
CA VAL A 21 -6.32 -5.13 13.06
C VAL A 21 -7.18 -4.73 11.87
N PHE A 22 -6.97 -5.33 10.72
CA PHE A 22 -7.68 -4.99 9.49
C PHE A 22 -8.08 -6.23 8.69
N PRO A 23 -8.81 -7.19 9.31
CA PRO A 23 -9.19 -8.42 8.61
C PRO A 23 -10.09 -8.16 7.39
N GLN A 24 -10.74 -7.00 7.34
CA GLN A 24 -11.62 -6.61 6.25
C GLN A 24 -10.93 -6.59 4.88
N ILE A 25 -9.62 -6.43 4.83
CA ILE A 25 -8.89 -6.46 3.56
C ILE A 25 -8.96 -7.84 2.89
N ARG A 26 -9.35 -8.89 3.64
CA ARG A 26 -9.47 -10.24 3.11
C ARG A 26 -10.90 -10.78 3.12
N GLU A 27 -11.88 -9.98 3.46
CA GLU A 27 -13.29 -10.43 3.58
C GLU A 27 -13.84 -11.01 2.29
N ASN A 28 -13.41 -10.49 1.15
CA ASN A 28 -13.83 -10.98 -0.15
C ASN A 28 -12.87 -12.02 -0.73
N GLY A 29 -11.98 -12.57 0.09
CA GLY A 29 -10.98 -13.53 -0.34
C GLY A 29 -9.86 -12.89 -1.16
N ASP A 30 -9.59 -11.60 -0.95
CA ASP A 30 -8.52 -10.91 -1.68
C ASP A 30 -7.16 -11.51 -1.34
N ASP A 31 -6.38 -11.81 -2.38
CA ASP A 31 -5.03 -12.33 -2.26
C ASP A 31 -4.05 -11.15 -2.21
N ILE A 32 -3.85 -10.62 -1.02
CA ILE A 32 -2.98 -9.47 -0.76
C ILE A 32 -1.93 -9.86 0.26
N SER A 33 -0.68 -9.52 -0.01
CA SER A 33 0.42 -9.77 0.92
C SER A 33 1.46 -8.67 0.90
N VAL A 34 2.05 -8.41 2.06
CA VAL A 34 3.24 -7.57 2.16
C VAL A 34 4.43 -8.47 1.88
N LEU A 35 5.08 -8.26 0.73
CA LEU A 35 6.17 -9.12 0.28
C LEU A 35 7.53 -8.70 0.81
N ASP A 36 7.73 -7.40 1.00
CA ASP A 36 9.05 -6.90 1.39
C ASP A 36 8.93 -5.57 2.13
N VAL A 37 9.86 -5.34 3.05
CA VAL A 37 10.04 -4.08 3.76
C VAL A 37 11.53 -3.78 3.76
N THR A 38 11.89 -2.60 3.26
CA THR A 38 13.28 -2.11 3.26
C THR A 38 13.28 -0.70 3.83
N PRO A 39 14.44 -0.13 4.19
CA PRO A 39 14.46 1.24 4.72
C PRO A 39 13.74 2.23 3.80
N GLY A 40 12.66 2.83 4.32
CA GLY A 40 11.85 3.81 3.61
C GLY A 40 10.87 3.25 2.59
N SER A 41 10.75 1.92 2.44
CA SER A 41 9.93 1.33 1.38
C SER A 41 9.24 0.04 1.82
N ALA A 42 8.14 -0.30 1.14
CA ALA A 42 7.45 -1.57 1.31
C ALA A 42 6.84 -1.99 -0.03
N LEU A 43 6.74 -3.28 -0.25
CA LEU A 43 6.12 -3.86 -1.44
C LEU A 43 4.90 -4.68 -1.03
N VAL A 44 3.74 -4.31 -1.57
CA VAL A 44 2.48 -5.03 -1.36
C VAL A 44 2.00 -5.56 -2.70
N ARG A 45 1.64 -6.84 -2.75
CA ARG A 45 1.13 -7.48 -3.96
C ARG A 45 -0.32 -7.86 -3.78
N LEU A 46 -1.13 -7.51 -4.78
CA LEU A 46 -2.46 -8.05 -4.98
C LEU A 46 -2.43 -8.95 -6.21
N ASN A 47 -2.87 -10.20 -6.07
CA ASN A 47 -3.14 -11.05 -7.22
C ASN A 47 -4.59 -10.79 -7.64
N ALA A 48 -4.77 -9.88 -8.61
CA ALA A 48 -6.09 -9.46 -9.06
C ALA A 48 -6.75 -10.55 -9.89
N ASP A 49 -8.02 -10.81 -9.63
CA ASP A 49 -8.81 -11.81 -10.34
C ASP A 49 -10.15 -11.23 -10.81
N VAL A 50 -11.08 -12.10 -11.20
CA VAL A 50 -12.36 -11.70 -11.82
C VAL A 50 -13.15 -10.69 -11.00
N LYS A 51 -13.13 -10.80 -9.67
CA LYS A 51 -13.89 -9.88 -8.79
C LYS A 51 -13.36 -8.45 -8.78
N HIS A 52 -12.14 -8.25 -9.27
CA HIS A 52 -11.50 -6.93 -9.33
C HIS A 52 -11.72 -6.21 -10.66
N LEU A 53 -12.42 -6.85 -11.61
CA LEU A 53 -12.54 -6.34 -12.95
C LEU A 53 -13.69 -5.35 -13.10
N ARG A 54 -13.50 -4.41 -13.99
CA ARG A 54 -14.54 -3.53 -14.49
C ARG A 54 -15.08 -4.06 -15.84
N PRO A 55 -16.19 -3.51 -16.35
CA PRO A 55 -16.61 -3.83 -17.72
C PRO A 55 -15.47 -3.62 -18.71
N GLY A 56 -15.23 -4.62 -19.57
CA GLY A 56 -14.10 -4.64 -20.48
C GLY A 56 -12.97 -5.56 -20.06
N GLY A 57 -13.03 -6.13 -18.85
CA GLY A 57 -12.10 -7.19 -18.42
C GLY A 57 -10.78 -6.71 -17.85
N THR A 58 -10.65 -5.43 -17.50
CA THR A 58 -9.44 -4.89 -16.86
C THR A 58 -9.70 -4.55 -15.40
N VAL A 59 -8.64 -4.47 -14.61
CA VAL A 59 -8.76 -4.21 -13.16
C VAL A 59 -9.30 -2.80 -12.92
N SER A 60 -10.25 -2.68 -11.99
CA SER A 60 -10.97 -1.44 -11.75
C SER A 60 -10.12 -0.39 -11.05
N GLY A 61 -10.46 0.90 -11.26
CA GLY A 61 -9.84 2.01 -10.57
C GLY A 61 -9.96 1.92 -9.06
N PRO A 62 -11.15 1.63 -8.50
CA PRO A 62 -11.26 1.43 -7.05
C PRO A 62 -10.34 0.35 -6.48
N THR A 63 -10.08 -0.72 -7.22
CA THR A 63 -9.13 -1.75 -6.80
C THR A 63 -7.71 -1.21 -6.74
N LEU A 64 -7.29 -0.45 -7.75
CA LEU A 64 -5.96 0.18 -7.76
C LEU A 64 -5.83 1.21 -6.65
N PHE A 65 -6.88 1.97 -6.39
CA PHE A 65 -6.91 2.93 -5.29
C PHE A 65 -6.73 2.22 -3.95
N MET A 66 -7.45 1.12 -3.73
CA MET A 66 -7.35 0.33 -2.51
C MET A 66 -5.93 -0.21 -2.32
N LEU A 67 -5.33 -0.73 -3.39
CA LEU A 67 -3.97 -1.28 -3.33
C LEU A 67 -2.95 -0.19 -3.01
N ALA A 68 -3.09 1.00 -3.61
CA ALA A 68 -2.22 2.13 -3.31
C ALA A 68 -2.34 2.55 -1.84
N ASP A 69 -3.56 2.64 -1.33
CA ASP A 69 -3.80 3.03 0.06
C ASP A 69 -3.23 1.99 1.03
N LEU A 70 -3.42 0.71 0.73
CA LEU A 70 -2.86 -0.36 1.55
C LEU A 70 -1.33 -0.36 1.53
N GLY A 71 -0.72 -0.08 0.38
CA GLY A 71 0.72 0.07 0.28
C GLY A 71 1.25 1.18 1.19
N ALA A 72 0.57 2.33 1.17
CA ALA A 72 0.91 3.46 2.05
C ALA A 72 0.78 3.06 3.53
N TYR A 73 -0.32 2.42 3.90
CA TYR A 73 -0.55 1.97 5.27
C TYR A 73 0.56 1.00 5.72
N ALA A 74 0.89 0.04 4.86
CA ALA A 74 1.91 -0.97 5.16
C ALA A 74 3.30 -0.34 5.40
N VAL A 75 3.74 0.57 4.54
CA VAL A 75 5.05 1.19 4.69
C VAL A 75 5.11 2.06 5.94
N ILE A 76 4.01 2.73 6.27
CA ILE A 76 3.93 3.55 7.48
C ILE A 76 4.02 2.67 8.71
N LEU A 77 3.21 1.62 8.82
CA LEU A 77 3.26 0.70 9.96
C LEU A 77 4.63 0.06 10.11
N ALA A 78 5.27 -0.30 8.99
CA ALA A 78 6.61 -0.87 9.02
C ALA A 78 7.63 0.05 9.69
N HIS A 79 7.43 1.35 9.65
CA HIS A 79 8.39 2.35 10.14
C HIS A 79 8.00 3.02 11.45
N ILE A 80 6.71 3.00 11.82
CA ILE A 80 6.28 3.60 13.09
C ILE A 80 5.77 2.57 14.10
N GLY A 81 5.53 1.34 13.68
CA GLY A 81 5.08 0.26 14.55
C GLY A 81 3.58 0.11 14.57
N ARG A 82 3.07 -0.52 15.62
CA ARG A 82 1.66 -0.92 15.77
C ARG A 82 0.77 0.27 16.09
N VAL A 83 0.45 1.06 15.07
CA VAL A 83 -0.40 2.25 15.19
C VAL A 83 -1.60 2.09 14.25
N ALA A 84 -2.50 1.18 14.61
CA ALA A 84 -3.65 0.82 13.78
C ALA A 84 -4.53 2.01 13.39
N LEU A 85 -4.58 3.05 14.23
CA LEU A 85 -5.43 4.21 13.99
C LEU A 85 -4.79 5.28 13.12
N ALA A 86 -3.60 5.05 12.59
CA ALA A 86 -3.07 5.89 11.50
C ALA A 86 -4.06 5.85 10.35
N VAL A 87 -4.39 7.00 9.79
CA VAL A 87 -5.50 7.11 8.84
C VAL A 87 -5.15 7.99 7.65
N THR A 88 -5.62 7.59 6.47
CA THR A 88 -5.48 8.35 5.24
C THR A 88 -6.24 9.67 5.36
N THR A 89 -5.57 10.79 5.13
CA THR A 89 -6.22 12.10 5.04
C THR A 89 -6.34 12.58 3.60
N ASN A 90 -5.45 12.10 2.73
CA ASN A 90 -5.48 12.46 1.32
C ASN A 90 -4.80 11.35 0.53
N LEU A 91 -5.39 11.00 -0.60
CA LEU A 91 -4.76 10.13 -1.57
C LEU A 91 -5.12 10.64 -2.97
N ASN A 92 -4.10 10.88 -3.77
CA ASN A 92 -4.26 11.34 -5.14
C ASN A 92 -3.64 10.29 -6.06
N ILE A 93 -4.41 9.77 -7.01
CA ILE A 93 -3.96 8.70 -7.88
C ILE A 93 -4.18 9.06 -9.34
N ASN A 94 -3.22 8.69 -10.18
CA ASN A 94 -3.34 8.75 -11.63
C ASN A 94 -3.33 7.33 -12.17
N PHE A 95 -4.36 6.99 -12.97
CA PHE A 95 -4.45 5.71 -13.64
C PHE A 95 -3.83 5.86 -15.03
N LEU A 96 -2.74 5.15 -15.26
CA LEU A 96 -1.93 5.33 -16.46
C LEU A 96 -2.19 4.26 -17.52
N MET A 97 -2.63 3.08 -17.08
CA MET A 97 -2.92 1.95 -17.94
C MET A 97 -4.08 1.15 -17.36
N LYS A 98 -4.67 0.28 -18.19
CA LYS A 98 -5.73 -0.64 -17.80
C LYS A 98 -5.13 -2.02 -17.64
N PRO A 99 -4.73 -2.43 -16.41
CA PRO A 99 -4.05 -3.71 -16.23
C PRO A 99 -5.02 -4.88 -16.37
N GLU A 100 -4.52 -5.97 -16.92
CA GLU A 100 -5.24 -7.23 -16.96
C GLU A 100 -5.14 -7.93 -15.60
N PRO A 101 -6.00 -8.95 -15.33
CA PRO A 101 -5.89 -9.73 -14.10
C PRO A 101 -4.51 -10.34 -13.95
N GLY A 102 -4.05 -10.43 -12.73
CA GLY A 102 -2.75 -11.00 -12.38
C GLY A 102 -2.09 -10.22 -11.25
N PRO A 103 -0.80 -10.49 -11.00
CA PRO A 103 -0.08 -9.81 -9.94
C PRO A 103 0.05 -8.31 -10.22
N LEU A 104 -0.29 -7.50 -9.23
CA LEU A 104 -0.08 -6.06 -9.23
C LEU A 104 0.74 -5.72 -7.99
N ASP A 105 1.87 -5.06 -8.20
CA ASP A 105 2.82 -4.72 -7.15
C ASP A 105 2.80 -3.23 -6.85
N ALA A 106 2.42 -2.89 -5.63
CA ALA A 106 2.49 -1.53 -5.12
C ALA A 106 3.78 -1.35 -4.33
N THR A 107 4.68 -0.53 -4.83
CA THR A 107 5.89 -0.11 -4.11
C THR A 107 5.60 1.24 -3.48
N ALA A 108 5.52 1.24 -2.15
CA ALA A 108 5.27 2.46 -1.39
C ALA A 108 6.58 2.95 -0.78
N THR A 109 6.85 4.24 -0.93
CA THR A 109 8.08 4.88 -0.45
C THR A 109 7.72 6.07 0.41
N ILE A 110 8.35 6.20 1.58
CA ILE A 110 8.15 7.35 2.45
C ILE A 110 8.91 8.55 1.88
N LEU A 111 8.19 9.63 1.60
CA LEU A 111 8.78 10.90 1.18
C LEU A 111 9.10 11.77 2.39
N LYS A 112 8.23 11.75 3.40
CA LYS A 112 8.45 12.48 4.66
C LYS A 112 7.80 11.71 5.79
N LEU A 113 8.59 11.41 6.81
CA LEU A 113 8.13 10.75 8.02
C LEU A 113 8.09 11.80 9.13
N GLY A 114 6.93 12.46 9.25
CA GLY A 114 6.71 13.45 10.31
C GLY A 114 6.12 12.80 11.55
N LYS A 115 6.05 13.56 12.62
CA LYS A 115 5.50 13.08 13.88
C LYS A 115 3.99 12.85 13.82
N ARG A 116 3.28 13.70 13.08
CA ARG A 116 1.82 13.68 12.99
C ARG A 116 1.33 13.43 11.57
N LEU A 117 2.17 13.68 10.58
CA LEU A 117 1.84 13.48 9.17
C LEU A 117 2.96 12.70 8.49
N VAL A 118 2.57 11.73 7.68
CA VAL A 118 3.50 10.96 6.86
C VAL A 118 3.05 11.09 5.42
N VAL A 119 3.97 11.44 4.52
CA VAL A 119 3.71 11.55 3.09
C VAL A 119 4.42 10.42 2.37
N THR A 120 3.68 9.72 1.51
CA THR A 120 4.19 8.56 0.79
C THR A 120 3.95 8.71 -0.71
N ASP A 121 4.75 7.99 -1.48
CA ASP A 121 4.65 7.84 -2.92
C ASP A 121 4.42 6.36 -3.23
N ILE A 122 3.47 6.05 -4.10
CA ILE A 122 3.14 4.66 -4.42
C ILE A 122 3.13 4.48 -5.93
N ALA A 123 3.92 3.53 -6.41
CA ALA A 123 3.94 3.13 -7.81
C ALA A 123 3.39 1.71 -7.93
N ILE A 124 2.38 1.51 -8.78
CA ILE A 124 1.81 0.19 -9.02
C ILE A 124 2.26 -0.29 -10.40
N HIS A 125 2.88 -1.46 -10.43
CA HIS A 125 3.35 -2.10 -11.65
C HIS A 125 2.63 -3.42 -11.88
N ASP A 126 2.41 -3.78 -13.14
CA ASP A 126 1.90 -5.10 -13.50
C ASP A 126 3.04 -6.12 -13.56
N SER A 127 2.72 -7.38 -13.89
CA SER A 127 3.71 -8.45 -13.95
C SER A 127 4.74 -8.27 -15.07
N GLY A 128 4.43 -7.47 -16.07
CA GLY A 128 5.35 -7.11 -17.15
C GLY A 128 6.27 -5.94 -16.82
N GLY A 129 6.13 -5.35 -15.62
CA GLY A 129 6.93 -4.21 -15.21
C GLY A 129 6.40 -2.86 -15.69
N GLU A 130 5.21 -2.82 -16.29
CA GLU A 130 4.60 -1.57 -16.73
C GLU A 130 4.01 -0.80 -15.55
N LEU A 131 4.24 0.52 -15.50
CA LEU A 131 3.65 1.38 -14.50
C LEU A 131 2.18 1.60 -14.85
N VAL A 132 1.28 1.04 -14.04
CA VAL A 132 -0.16 1.10 -14.31
C VAL A 132 -0.87 2.21 -13.54
N ALA A 133 -0.33 2.63 -12.40
CA ALA A 133 -0.89 3.73 -11.62
C ALA A 133 0.19 4.32 -10.73
N HIS A 134 0.03 5.59 -10.41
CA HIS A 134 0.92 6.31 -9.49
C HIS A 134 0.08 7.15 -8.54
N ALA A 135 0.42 7.10 -7.25
CA ALA A 135 -0.31 7.83 -6.22
C ALA A 135 0.64 8.51 -5.24
N THR A 136 0.13 9.57 -4.61
CA THR A 136 0.70 10.09 -3.38
C THR A 136 -0.36 10.01 -2.29
N ALA A 137 0.05 9.70 -1.07
CA ALA A 137 -0.88 9.59 0.05
C ALA A 137 -0.28 10.24 1.28
N THR A 138 -1.13 10.94 2.02
CA THR A 138 -0.79 11.53 3.30
C THR A 138 -1.61 10.87 4.38
N TYR A 139 -0.94 10.45 5.45
CA TYR A 139 -1.56 9.85 6.63
C TYR A 139 -1.42 10.75 7.84
N SER A 140 -2.47 10.77 8.64
CA SER A 140 -2.44 11.39 9.97
C SER A 140 -2.11 10.31 11.00
N ILE A 141 -1.14 10.61 11.86
CA ILE A 141 -0.70 9.70 12.92
C ILE A 141 -1.28 10.23 14.23
N PRO A 142 -2.06 9.41 14.96
CA PRO A 142 -2.62 9.86 16.24
C PRO A 142 -1.52 10.10 17.26
N PRO A 143 -1.77 10.96 18.26
CA PRO A 143 -0.81 11.14 19.35
C PRO A 143 -0.55 9.81 20.04
N ARG A 144 0.72 9.53 20.31
CA ARG A 144 1.10 8.34 21.08
C ARG A 144 1.18 8.69 22.55
N VAL A 145 0.68 7.78 23.33
CA VAL A 145 0.67 7.93 24.80
C VAL A 145 1.74 7.08 25.41
#